data_e51ea6919b4ad7b1e34d025b4e296c64
#
_entry.id   e51ea6919b4ad7b1e34d025b4e296c64
#
_cell.length_a   1.000
_cell.length_b   1.000
_cell.length_c   1.000
_cell.angle_alpha   90.00
_cell.angle_beta   90.00
_cell.angle_gamma   90.00
#
_symmetry.space_group_name_H-M   'P 1'
#
loop_
_entity.id
_entity.type
_entity.pdbx_description
1 polymer ?
#
loop_
_entity_poly.entity_id
_entity_poly.type
_entity_poly.pdbx_seq_one_letter_code
_entity_poly.pdbx_strand_id
1 'polypeptide(L)'
;APSEMCIRDRSYTGQLLVFTQPLVGNYGVPDNTRAGSSRQHPKDVDVGCFLESNGIKVSGVIVSELCERFSHFEAFESLASWCARHNVPGIQGVDTRALTTILRNQGSTLGAILVGDEHQRIPDQSEFVDPMERNLIAEVSTKEPYTLHPVNGPSSARAHIALIDFGLKANILRWLLRHD
;
A
#
# COMPACT_ATOMS: atom_id res chain seq x y z
N ALA A 1 -0.87 -10.06 -5.98
CA ALA A 1 -2.24 -10.44 -5.59
C ALA A 1 -3.01 -9.20 -5.12
N PRO A 2 -4.35 -9.27 -4.98
CA PRO A 2 -5.14 -8.12 -4.53
C PRO A 2 -4.71 -7.56 -3.18
N SER A 3 -4.28 -8.41 -2.26
CA SER A 3 -3.83 -8.03 -0.91
C SER A 3 -2.60 -7.13 -0.92
N GLU A 4 -1.57 -7.47 -1.68
CA GLU A 4 -0.33 -6.68 -1.77
C GLU A 4 -0.58 -5.34 -2.46
N MET A 5 -1.52 -5.29 -3.41
CA MET A 5 -1.93 -4.03 -4.05
C MET A 5 -2.61 -3.09 -3.05
N CYS A 6 -3.53 -3.61 -2.22
CA CYS A 6 -4.20 -2.80 -1.19
C CYS A 6 -3.22 -2.23 -0.16
N ILE A 7 -2.27 -3.02 0.33
CA ILE A 7 -1.27 -2.58 1.32
C ILE A 7 -0.42 -1.41 0.81
N ARG A 8 -0.25 -1.28 -0.51
CA ARG A 8 0.52 -0.21 -1.17
C ARG A 8 -0.33 0.94 -1.67
N ASP A 9 -1.64 0.82 -1.62
CA ASP A 9 -2.52 1.89 -2.09
C ASP A 9 -2.44 3.08 -1.14
N ARG A 10 -2.15 4.24 -1.70
CA ARG A 10 -2.07 5.52 -0.97
C ARG A 10 -3.36 5.88 -0.26
N SER A 11 -4.50 5.35 -0.73
CA SER A 11 -5.81 5.53 -0.09
C SER A 11 -5.88 4.94 1.32
N TYR A 12 -4.99 3.99 1.67
CA TYR A 12 -4.94 3.37 2.99
C TYR A 12 -3.80 3.89 3.88
N THR A 13 -3.21 5.01 3.50
CA THR A 13 -2.12 5.62 4.29
C THR A 13 -2.58 5.91 5.72
N GLY A 14 -1.81 5.42 6.68
CA GLY A 14 -2.08 5.61 8.10
C GLY A 14 -3.17 4.70 8.70
N GLN A 15 -3.77 3.80 7.91
CA GLN A 15 -4.85 2.91 8.37
C GLN A 15 -4.33 1.53 8.77
N LEU A 16 -5.01 0.88 9.71
CA LEU A 16 -4.92 -0.56 9.96
C LEU A 16 -5.85 -1.27 8.97
N LEU A 17 -5.28 -2.11 8.11
CA LEU A 17 -6.03 -2.78 7.04
C LEU A 17 -6.44 -4.18 7.47
N VAL A 18 -7.75 -4.44 7.46
CA VAL A 18 -8.35 -5.74 7.79
C VAL A 18 -8.70 -6.49 6.50
N PHE A 19 -8.12 -7.67 6.33
CA PHE A 19 -8.43 -8.53 5.19
C PHE A 19 -9.49 -9.57 5.56
N THR A 20 -10.55 -9.64 4.78
CA THR A 20 -11.63 -10.65 4.93
C THR A 20 -11.37 -11.94 4.18
N GLN A 21 -10.31 -11.99 3.34
CA GLN A 21 -9.89 -13.24 2.72
C GLN A 21 -9.37 -14.19 3.81
N PRO A 22 -9.77 -15.47 3.76
CA PRO A 22 -9.36 -16.45 4.79
C PRO A 22 -7.84 -16.65 4.83
N LEU A 23 -7.18 -16.61 3.68
CA LEU A 23 -5.73 -16.79 3.55
C LEU A 23 -5.13 -15.62 2.78
N VAL A 24 -4.13 -14.98 3.36
CA VAL A 24 -3.41 -13.83 2.78
C VAL A 24 -1.93 -14.15 2.63
N GLY A 25 -1.28 -13.63 1.60
CA GLY A 25 0.16 -13.80 1.38
C GLY A 25 0.57 -15.01 0.55
N ASN A 26 -0.36 -15.86 0.11
CA ASN A 26 -0.09 -17.08 -0.67
C ASN A 26 0.56 -16.81 -2.05
N TYR A 27 0.38 -15.62 -2.61
CA TYR A 27 1.06 -15.20 -3.84
C TYR A 27 2.46 -14.63 -3.58
N GLY A 28 2.74 -14.15 -2.37
CA GLY A 28 3.97 -13.43 -2.04
C GLY A 28 4.03 -12.04 -2.66
N VAL A 29 5.14 -11.37 -2.51
CA VAL A 29 5.39 -10.00 -2.98
C VAL A 29 6.38 -10.02 -4.12
N PRO A 30 6.06 -9.41 -5.28
CA PRO A 30 6.96 -9.38 -6.42
C PRO A 30 8.17 -8.47 -6.16
N ASP A 31 9.29 -8.78 -6.82
CA ASP A 31 10.50 -7.98 -6.78
C ASP A 31 10.30 -6.67 -7.57
N ASN A 32 10.40 -5.56 -6.88
CA ASN A 32 10.33 -4.23 -7.49
C ASN A 32 11.56 -3.88 -8.33
N THR A 33 12.69 -4.54 -8.07
CA THR A 33 13.95 -4.23 -8.74
C THR A 33 14.07 -4.89 -10.12
N ARG A 34 13.32 -5.97 -10.35
CA ARG A 34 13.35 -6.75 -11.60
C ARG A 34 12.41 -6.26 -12.69
N ALA A 35 11.41 -5.46 -12.37
CA ALA A 35 10.49 -4.92 -13.36
C ALA A 35 11.20 -3.88 -14.23
N GLY A 36 11.88 -4.35 -15.29
CA GLY A 36 12.31 -3.57 -16.46
C GLY A 36 12.92 -2.19 -16.16
N SER A 37 13.94 -2.15 -15.35
CA SER A 37 14.56 -0.94 -14.76
C SER A 37 15.28 -0.02 -15.75
N SER A 38 14.85 0.07 -17.00
CA SER A 38 15.54 0.90 -17.99
C SER A 38 15.12 2.38 -18.00
N ARG A 39 14.22 2.80 -17.10
CA ARG A 39 13.82 4.21 -17.03
C ARG A 39 13.71 4.64 -15.57
N GLN A 40 14.78 5.27 -15.09
CA GLN A 40 14.81 5.98 -13.83
C GLN A 40 13.85 7.18 -13.92
N HIS A 41 12.69 7.05 -13.29
CA HIS A 41 11.82 8.18 -13.00
C HIS A 41 12.12 8.72 -11.59
N PRO A 42 11.70 9.96 -11.27
CA PRO A 42 11.91 10.56 -9.95
C PRO A 42 11.52 9.59 -8.84
N LYS A 43 12.19 9.64 -7.73
CA LYS A 43 12.31 8.65 -6.65
C LYS A 43 11.02 7.99 -6.14
N ASP A 44 9.85 8.53 -6.48
CA ASP A 44 8.56 8.12 -5.94
C ASP A 44 7.57 7.53 -6.96
N VAL A 45 7.92 7.50 -8.25
CA VAL A 45 7.03 7.00 -9.30
C VAL A 45 7.73 5.93 -10.13
N ASP A 46 7.62 4.69 -9.70
CA ASP A 46 8.03 3.53 -10.49
C ASP A 46 6.92 3.18 -11.50
N VAL A 47 7.00 3.77 -12.68
CA VAL A 47 6.04 3.53 -13.77
C VAL A 47 6.25 2.16 -14.42
N GLY A 48 7.39 1.52 -14.17
CA GLY A 48 7.75 0.22 -14.71
C GLY A 48 7.22 -0.98 -13.93
N CYS A 49 6.78 -0.79 -12.69
CA CYS A 49 6.33 -1.85 -11.79
C CYS A 49 4.81 -2.01 -11.81
N PHE A 50 4.34 -3.22 -11.49
CA PHE A 50 2.90 -3.52 -11.34
C PHE A 50 2.30 -2.97 -10.03
N LEU A 51 3.05 -2.19 -9.26
CA LEU A 51 2.69 -1.76 -7.92
C LEU A 51 2.21 -0.29 -7.92
N GLU A 52 1.28 0.02 -7.01
CA GLU A 52 0.60 1.33 -6.98
C GLU A 52 1.43 2.44 -6.32
N SER A 53 2.43 2.08 -5.53
CA SER A 53 3.37 3.02 -4.90
C SER A 53 4.64 2.31 -4.43
N ASN A 54 5.65 3.09 -4.06
CA ASN A 54 6.86 2.58 -3.41
C ASN A 54 6.59 2.27 -1.94
N GLY A 55 6.81 1.02 -1.53
CA GLY A 55 6.68 0.57 -0.14
C GLY A 55 5.23 0.44 0.35
N ILE A 56 5.10 0.04 1.60
CA ILE A 56 3.83 -0.14 2.30
C ILE A 56 3.29 1.23 2.73
N LYS A 57 1.98 1.42 2.65
CA LYS A 57 1.29 2.66 3.02
C LYS A 57 0.41 2.50 4.26
N VAL A 58 -0.04 1.28 4.52
CA VAL A 58 -0.82 0.98 5.73
C VAL A 58 0.05 1.01 6.98
N SER A 59 -0.54 1.37 8.13
CA SER A 59 0.12 1.37 9.43
C SER A 59 0.16 -0.02 10.07
N GLY A 60 -0.66 -0.95 9.63
CA GLY A 60 -0.68 -2.33 10.10
C GLY A 60 -1.62 -3.20 9.31
N VAL A 61 -1.47 -4.53 9.47
CA VAL A 61 -2.22 -5.54 8.71
C VAL A 61 -2.87 -6.52 9.68
N ILE A 62 -4.17 -6.77 9.50
CA ILE A 62 -4.94 -7.70 10.32
C ILE A 62 -5.51 -8.77 9.40
N VAL A 63 -5.16 -10.04 9.66
CA VAL A 63 -5.55 -11.18 8.84
C VAL A 63 -6.12 -12.33 9.68
N SER A 64 -6.94 -13.15 9.07
CA SER A 64 -7.38 -14.42 9.68
C SER A 64 -6.22 -15.43 9.68
N GLU A 65 -5.66 -15.68 8.51
CA GLU A 65 -4.52 -16.59 8.34
C GLU A 65 -3.50 -15.98 7.38
N LEU A 66 -2.23 -16.04 7.76
CA LEU A 66 -1.10 -15.61 6.94
C LEU A 66 -0.39 -16.81 6.35
N CYS A 67 -0.22 -16.83 5.04
CA CYS A 67 0.54 -17.86 4.35
C CYS A 67 2.05 -17.60 4.51
N GLU A 68 2.75 -18.53 5.13
CA GLU A 68 4.21 -18.45 5.29
C GLU A 68 4.96 -18.78 4.00
N ARG A 69 4.36 -19.62 3.14
CA ARG A 69 4.95 -20.08 1.88
C ARG A 69 4.18 -19.50 0.71
N PHE A 70 4.85 -18.69 -0.07
CA PHE A 70 4.29 -18.16 -1.32
C PHE A 70 4.63 -19.08 -2.50
N SER A 71 3.80 -19.04 -3.55
CA SER A 71 3.90 -19.95 -4.70
C SER A 71 3.83 -19.28 -6.06
N HIS A 72 3.74 -17.93 -6.12
CA HIS A 72 3.69 -17.23 -7.40
C HIS A 72 5.09 -17.07 -8.01
N PHE A 73 5.21 -17.30 -9.32
CA PHE A 73 6.51 -17.29 -10.03
C PHE A 73 7.22 -15.92 -10.04
N GLU A 74 6.48 -14.83 -9.88
CA GLU A 74 7.04 -13.47 -9.76
C GLU A 74 7.35 -13.07 -8.32
N ALA A 75 7.01 -13.91 -7.35
CA ALA A 75 7.22 -13.57 -5.96
C ALA A 75 8.70 -13.69 -5.58
N PHE A 76 9.17 -12.67 -4.88
CA PHE A 76 10.54 -12.59 -4.37
C PHE A 76 10.60 -12.84 -2.86
N GLU A 77 9.62 -12.37 -2.12
CA GLU A 77 9.58 -12.48 -0.67
C GLU A 77 8.15 -12.76 -0.17
N SER A 78 8.06 -13.26 1.08
CA SER A 78 6.76 -13.41 1.74
C SER A 78 6.18 -12.07 2.17
N LEU A 79 4.85 -12.03 2.35
CA LEU A 79 4.19 -10.83 2.88
C LEU A 79 4.71 -10.47 4.27
N ALA A 80 4.96 -11.46 5.13
CA ALA A 80 5.51 -11.24 6.46
C ALA A 80 6.89 -10.58 6.42
N SER A 81 7.81 -11.09 5.60
CA SER A 81 9.16 -10.52 5.43
C SER A 81 9.10 -9.10 4.91
N TRP A 82 8.21 -8.84 3.96
CA TRP A 82 8.01 -7.52 3.40
C TRP A 82 7.48 -6.51 4.42
N CYS A 83 6.47 -6.88 5.23
CA CYS A 83 5.96 -6.07 6.32
C CYS A 83 7.06 -5.79 7.36
N ALA A 84 7.81 -6.80 7.77
CA ALA A 84 8.91 -6.65 8.72
C ALA A 84 9.99 -5.68 8.21
N ARG A 85 10.38 -5.79 6.95
CA ARG A 85 11.36 -4.89 6.33
C ARG A 85 10.91 -3.43 6.28
N HIS A 86 9.61 -3.20 6.23
CA HIS A 86 9.01 -1.87 6.24
C HIS A 86 8.55 -1.41 7.64
N ASN A 87 8.86 -2.16 8.70
CA ASN A 87 8.43 -1.89 10.07
C ASN A 87 6.90 -1.74 10.23
N VAL A 88 6.14 -2.53 9.46
CA VAL A 88 4.68 -2.54 9.52
C VAL A 88 4.23 -3.76 10.31
N PRO A 89 3.60 -3.58 11.49
CA PRO A 89 3.11 -4.67 12.30
C PRO A 89 1.97 -5.42 11.63
N GLY A 90 1.89 -6.72 11.87
CA GLY A 90 0.80 -7.57 11.42
C GLY A 90 0.32 -8.47 12.53
N ILE A 91 -0.98 -8.75 12.58
CA ILE A 91 -1.58 -9.72 13.48
C ILE A 91 -2.39 -10.75 12.69
N GLN A 92 -2.23 -12.02 13.03
CA GLN A 92 -3.00 -13.13 12.47
C GLN A 92 -3.82 -13.85 13.55
N GLY A 93 -4.74 -14.72 13.14
CA GLY A 93 -5.61 -15.46 14.05
C GLY A 93 -6.83 -14.65 14.51
N VAL A 94 -7.13 -13.54 13.85
CA VAL A 94 -8.27 -12.67 14.18
C VAL A 94 -9.49 -13.10 13.35
N ASP A 95 -10.67 -13.14 13.97
CA ASP A 95 -11.94 -13.23 13.24
C ASP A 95 -12.20 -11.91 12.49
N THR A 96 -11.60 -11.80 11.31
CA THR A 96 -11.67 -10.59 10.49
C THR A 96 -13.08 -10.33 9.96
N ARG A 97 -13.93 -11.36 9.86
CA ARG A 97 -15.33 -11.22 9.45
C ARG A 97 -16.16 -10.57 10.55
N ALA A 98 -16.01 -11.02 11.80
CA ALA A 98 -16.65 -10.39 12.95
C ALA A 98 -16.18 -8.93 13.10
N LEU A 99 -14.85 -8.69 13.01
CA LEU A 99 -14.27 -7.36 13.10
C LEU A 99 -14.82 -6.42 12.02
N THR A 100 -14.87 -6.85 10.76
CA THR A 100 -15.42 -6.01 9.69
C THR A 100 -16.92 -5.77 9.82
N THR A 101 -17.66 -6.68 10.45
CA THR A 101 -19.08 -6.44 10.78
C THR A 101 -19.24 -5.34 11.82
N ILE A 102 -18.39 -5.32 12.84
CA ILE A 102 -18.33 -4.25 13.84
C ILE A 102 -18.02 -2.92 13.16
N LEU A 103 -16.95 -2.85 12.38
CA LEU A 103 -16.53 -1.65 11.66
C LEU A 103 -17.62 -1.12 10.72
N ARG A 104 -18.33 -2.01 10.02
CA ARG A 104 -19.44 -1.62 9.14
C ARG A 104 -20.60 -0.99 9.90
N ASN A 105 -20.89 -1.47 11.10
CA ASN A 105 -22.01 -0.98 11.91
C ASN A 105 -21.64 0.31 12.66
N GLN A 106 -20.40 0.48 13.08
CA GLN A 106 -19.92 1.61 13.87
C GLN A 106 -19.28 2.71 13.03
N GLY A 107 -18.91 2.42 11.78
CA GLY A 107 -18.08 3.29 10.94
C GLY A 107 -16.59 3.13 11.24
N SER A 108 -15.80 4.07 10.72
CA SER A 108 -14.36 4.12 10.98
C SER A 108 -14.10 4.35 12.47
N THR A 109 -13.18 3.59 13.05
CA THR A 109 -12.80 3.71 14.45
C THR A 109 -11.28 3.68 14.59
N LEU A 110 -10.78 4.32 15.63
CA LEU A 110 -9.36 4.28 15.98
C LEU A 110 -9.01 2.90 16.53
N GLY A 111 -7.82 2.42 16.23
CA GLY A 111 -7.35 1.11 16.66
C GLY A 111 -5.83 1.07 16.80
N ALA A 112 -5.32 0.13 17.56
CA ALA A 112 -3.90 -0.11 17.75
C ALA A 112 -3.58 -1.61 17.74
N ILE A 113 -2.39 -1.95 17.23
CA ILE A 113 -1.79 -3.28 17.39
C ILE A 113 -0.73 -3.17 18.48
N LEU A 114 -0.94 -3.87 19.58
CA LEU A 114 -0.03 -3.89 20.72
C LEU A 114 0.84 -5.14 20.68
N VAL A 115 2.12 -5.00 20.96
CA VAL A 115 3.11 -6.08 20.90
C VAL A 115 3.83 -6.22 22.23
N GLY A 116 4.11 -7.45 22.65
CA GLY A 116 4.80 -7.73 23.91
C GLY A 116 3.89 -7.54 25.11
N ASP A 117 4.46 -7.05 26.21
CA ASP A 117 3.72 -6.87 27.47
C ASP A 117 2.70 -5.72 27.42
N GLU A 118 2.77 -4.88 26.39
CA GLU A 118 1.82 -3.78 26.18
C GLU A 118 0.39 -4.28 25.87
N HIS A 119 0.22 -5.54 25.43
CA HIS A 119 -1.10 -6.13 25.18
C HIS A 119 -2.00 -6.21 26.42
N GLN A 120 -1.43 -6.08 27.62
CA GLN A 120 -2.18 -6.08 28.90
C GLN A 120 -2.79 -4.72 29.22
N ARG A 121 -2.38 -3.67 28.51
CA ARG A 121 -2.87 -2.32 28.71
C ARG A 121 -3.72 -1.89 27.53
N ILE A 122 -4.96 -1.50 27.78
CA ILE A 122 -5.78 -0.82 26.78
C ILE A 122 -5.30 0.64 26.72
N PRO A 123 -4.88 1.14 25.54
CA PRO A 123 -4.46 2.55 25.42
C PRO A 123 -5.60 3.50 25.77
N ASP A 124 -5.29 4.62 26.41
CA ASP A 124 -6.25 5.68 26.63
C ASP A 124 -6.62 6.35 25.30
N GLN A 125 -7.81 6.93 25.24
CA GLN A 125 -8.29 7.58 24.01
C GLN A 125 -7.35 8.68 23.49
N SER A 126 -6.64 9.36 24.38
CA SER A 126 -5.65 10.39 24.06
C SER A 126 -4.36 9.87 23.40
N GLU A 127 -4.12 8.57 23.44
CA GLU A 127 -2.95 7.93 22.84
C GLU A 127 -3.17 7.55 21.37
N PHE A 128 -4.43 7.58 20.91
CA PHE A 128 -4.74 7.36 19.50
C PHE A 128 -4.53 8.64 18.70
N VAL A 129 -3.82 8.51 17.61
CA VAL A 129 -3.63 9.60 16.64
C VAL A 129 -4.67 9.45 15.54
N ASP A 130 -5.62 10.39 15.47
CA ASP A 130 -6.60 10.40 14.39
C ASP A 130 -5.90 10.81 13.07
N PRO A 131 -5.88 9.94 12.05
CA PRO A 131 -5.33 10.30 10.75
C PRO A 131 -6.00 11.52 10.11
N MET A 132 -7.26 11.82 10.47
CA MET A 132 -7.99 12.98 9.95
C MET A 132 -7.46 14.32 10.48
N GLU A 133 -6.71 14.31 11.59
CA GLU A 133 -6.02 15.50 12.12
C GLU A 133 -4.69 15.76 11.42
N ARG A 134 -4.23 14.86 10.56
CA ARG A 134 -2.98 14.96 9.81
C ARG A 134 -3.23 15.42 8.38
N ASN A 135 -2.27 16.13 7.80
CA ASN A 135 -2.31 16.45 6.38
C ASN A 135 -1.83 15.26 5.53
N LEU A 136 -2.69 14.23 5.42
CA LEU A 136 -2.39 13.02 4.65
C LEU A 136 -2.14 13.31 3.16
N ILE A 137 -2.79 14.32 2.61
CA ILE A 137 -2.57 14.74 1.21
C ILE A 137 -1.13 15.15 1.02
N ALA A 138 -0.59 15.96 1.93
CA ALA A 138 0.81 16.36 1.87
C ALA A 138 1.79 15.18 2.02
N GLU A 139 1.41 14.10 2.71
CA GLU A 139 2.23 12.90 2.88
C GLU A 139 2.29 12.05 1.61
N VAL A 140 1.18 11.96 0.85
CA VAL A 140 1.05 11.06 -0.30
C VAL A 140 1.27 11.73 -1.65
N SER A 141 1.17 13.07 -1.71
CA SER A 141 1.41 13.85 -2.94
C SER A 141 2.88 13.95 -3.27
N THR A 142 3.20 14.15 -4.55
CA THR A 142 4.56 14.49 -4.98
C THR A 142 5.05 15.78 -4.31
N LYS A 143 6.34 15.84 -4.01
CA LYS A 143 6.95 17.03 -3.38
C LYS A 143 7.43 18.05 -4.41
N GLU A 144 7.74 17.58 -5.60
CA GLU A 144 8.26 18.41 -6.68
C GLU A 144 7.56 18.06 -8.00
N PRO A 145 7.32 19.04 -8.88
CA PRO A 145 6.79 18.76 -10.20
C PRO A 145 7.82 17.97 -11.01
N TYR A 146 7.32 17.02 -11.79
CA TYR A 146 8.14 16.25 -12.72
C TYR A 146 7.40 15.98 -14.02
N THR A 147 8.13 15.70 -15.08
CA THR A 147 7.57 15.38 -16.40
C THR A 147 7.85 13.91 -16.73
N LEU A 148 6.83 13.22 -17.22
CA LEU A 148 6.93 11.89 -17.77
C LEU A 148 6.74 11.96 -19.29
N HIS A 149 7.39 11.05 -20.01
CA HIS A 149 7.26 10.94 -21.45
C HIS A 149 6.65 9.59 -21.81
N PRO A 150 5.92 9.50 -22.95
CA PRO A 150 5.41 8.24 -23.47
C PRO A 150 6.50 7.17 -23.60
N VAL A 151 6.08 5.90 -23.57
CA VAL A 151 7.01 4.75 -23.69
C VAL A 151 7.88 4.83 -24.95
N ASN A 152 7.34 5.36 -26.04
CA ASN A 152 8.03 5.51 -27.31
C ASN A 152 8.86 6.79 -27.44
N GLY A 153 8.99 7.55 -26.35
CA GLY A 153 9.79 8.78 -26.27
C GLY A 153 8.98 10.07 -26.44
N PRO A 154 9.60 11.23 -26.17
CA PRO A 154 8.89 12.52 -26.16
C PRO A 154 8.26 12.89 -27.50
N SER A 155 8.85 12.45 -28.61
CA SER A 155 8.36 12.77 -29.97
C SER A 155 7.08 12.03 -30.35
N SER A 156 6.66 11.03 -29.57
CA SER A 156 5.41 10.30 -29.79
C SER A 156 4.23 10.88 -29.01
N ALA A 157 4.45 11.89 -28.17
CA ALA A 157 3.41 12.50 -27.39
C ALA A 157 2.37 13.21 -28.26
N ARG A 158 1.10 12.87 -28.08
CA ARG A 158 -0.03 13.47 -28.79
C ARG A 158 -0.62 14.67 -28.07
N ALA A 159 -0.45 14.72 -26.76
CA ALA A 159 -0.96 15.77 -25.89
C ALA A 159 -0.03 16.04 -24.71
N HIS A 160 -0.13 17.25 -24.15
CA HIS A 160 0.47 17.60 -22.87
C HIS A 160 -0.64 17.63 -21.81
N ILE A 161 -0.51 16.75 -20.82
CA ILE A 161 -1.48 16.60 -19.73
C ILE A 161 -0.86 17.12 -18.44
N ALA A 162 -1.49 18.12 -17.82
CA ALA A 162 -1.14 18.54 -16.47
C ALA A 162 -1.96 17.71 -15.47
N LEU A 163 -1.26 16.96 -14.61
CA LEU A 163 -1.88 16.10 -13.62
C LEU A 163 -1.57 16.63 -12.22
N ILE A 164 -2.61 16.91 -11.43
CA ILE A 164 -2.48 17.36 -10.05
C ILE A 164 -2.53 16.13 -9.15
N ASP A 165 -1.45 15.91 -8.38
CA ASP A 165 -1.28 14.74 -7.52
C ASP A 165 -1.78 15.01 -6.10
N PHE A 166 -2.86 14.34 -5.71
CA PHE A 166 -3.37 14.25 -4.34
C PHE A 166 -3.26 12.82 -3.77
N GLY A 167 -2.24 12.09 -4.16
CA GLY A 167 -2.09 10.67 -3.83
C GLY A 167 -2.44 9.78 -5.00
N LEU A 168 -1.97 10.13 -6.19
CA LEU A 168 -2.24 9.44 -7.44
C LEU A 168 -1.76 7.99 -7.45
N LYS A 169 -2.59 7.08 -7.95
CA LYS A 169 -2.20 5.70 -8.21
C LYS A 169 -1.29 5.61 -9.43
N ALA A 170 -0.19 4.88 -9.30
CA ALA A 170 0.78 4.72 -10.39
C ALA A 170 0.15 4.12 -11.68
N ASN A 171 -0.92 3.33 -11.54
CA ASN A 171 -1.62 2.77 -12.68
C ASN A 171 -2.25 3.83 -13.60
N ILE A 172 -2.69 4.95 -13.06
CA ILE A 172 -3.22 6.07 -13.86
C ILE A 172 -2.12 6.65 -14.75
N LEU A 173 -0.92 6.87 -14.18
CA LEU A 173 0.23 7.34 -14.95
C LEU A 173 0.63 6.34 -16.05
N ARG A 174 0.68 5.04 -15.71
CA ARG A 174 0.98 4.00 -16.69
C ARG A 174 -0.03 3.96 -17.83
N TRP A 175 -1.31 4.14 -17.49
CA TRP A 175 -2.36 4.17 -18.51
C TRP A 175 -2.18 5.36 -19.45
N LEU A 176 -1.99 6.56 -18.93
CA LEU A 176 -1.76 7.76 -19.71
C LEU A 176 -0.55 7.60 -20.64
N LEU A 177 0.57 7.10 -20.12
CA LEU A 177 1.81 6.93 -20.89
C LEU A 177 1.75 5.84 -21.99
N ARG A 178 0.76 4.95 -21.91
CA ARG A 178 0.57 3.88 -22.92
C ARG A 178 -0.43 4.24 -24.01
N HIS A 179 -1.36 5.13 -23.72
CA HIS A 179 -2.48 5.46 -24.61
C HIS A 179 -2.37 6.86 -25.23
N ASP A 180 -1.24 7.50 -25.01
CA ASP A 180 -0.94 8.80 -25.57
C ASP A 180 -0.55 8.74 -27.06
#